data_e750501e448d81c382d3b99565cbdfca
#
_entry.id   e750501e448d81c382d3b99565cbdfca
#
_cell.length_a   1.000
_cell.length_b   1.000
_cell.length_c   1.000
_cell.angle_alpha   90.00
_cell.angle_beta   90.00
_cell.angle_gamma   90.00
#
_symmetry.space_group_name_H-M   'P 1'
#
loop_
_entity.id
_entity.type
_entity.pdbx_description
1 polymer ?
#
loop_
_entity_poly.entity_id
_entity_poly.type
_entity_poly.pdbx_seq_one_letter_code
_entity_poly.pdbx_strand_id
1 'polypeptide(L)' 'MKKVLVFGSKHCKPCEGWKRMLKEAGIKYEYIDVEKNPKMANEYLVNSLPTTIVLKNGRVSFCVIGASKKKLTELREAL' A
#
# COMPACT_ATOMS: atom_id res chain seq x y z
N MET A 1 14.22 -10.08 2.19
CA MET A 1 13.09 -9.73 3.05
C MET A 1 12.06 -8.92 2.30
N LYS A 2 10.79 -9.25 2.47
CA LYS A 2 9.71 -8.53 1.81
C LYS A 2 9.01 -7.60 2.78
N LYS A 3 8.64 -6.42 2.31
CA LYS A 3 7.83 -5.46 3.06
C LYS A 3 6.71 -4.96 2.18
N VAL A 4 5.55 -4.78 2.79
CA VAL A 4 4.41 -4.19 2.09
C VAL A 4 4.11 -2.86 2.76
N LEU A 5 4.17 -1.78 1.99
CA LEU A 5 3.87 -0.44 2.46
C LEU A 5 2.54 0.01 1.85
N VAL A 6 1.64 0.49 2.68
CA VAL A 6 0.37 1.04 2.21
C VAL A 6 0.33 2.52 2.58
N PHE A 7 0.29 3.36 1.56
CA PHE A 7 0.20 4.80 1.75
C PHE A 7 -1.26 5.22 1.71
N GLY A 8 -1.70 5.95 2.71
CA GLY A 8 -3.07 6.42 2.77
C GLY A 8 -3.20 7.62 3.69
N SER A 9 -4.44 7.99 3.99
CA SER A 9 -4.72 9.06 4.94
C SER A 9 -6.02 8.76 5.65
N LYS A 10 -6.25 9.47 6.76
CA LYS A 10 -7.50 9.28 7.51
C LYS A 10 -8.72 9.85 6.79
N HIS A 11 -8.51 10.63 5.74
CA HIS A 11 -9.60 11.20 4.94
C HIS A 11 -9.88 10.40 3.68
N CYS A 12 -9.23 9.26 3.53
CA CYS A 12 -9.34 8.43 2.34
C CYS A 12 -10.22 7.22 2.63
N LYS A 13 -11.47 7.23 2.13
CA LYS A 13 -12.38 6.11 2.34
C LYS A 13 -11.91 4.82 1.69
N PRO A 14 -11.42 4.84 0.43
CA PRO A 14 -10.90 3.61 -0.18
C PRO A 14 -9.74 3.01 0.62
N CYS A 15 -8.97 3.85 1.32
CA CYS A 15 -7.86 3.36 2.13
C CYS A 15 -8.36 2.47 3.28
N GLU A 16 -9.48 2.85 3.91
CA GLU A 16 -10.03 2.05 5.00
C GLU A 16 -10.49 0.68 4.50
N GLY A 17 -11.19 0.67 3.37
CA GLY A 17 -11.62 -0.60 2.77
C GLY A 17 -10.44 -1.46 2.37
N TRP A 18 -9.39 -0.84 1.83
CA TRP A 18 -8.18 -1.55 1.41
C TRP A 18 -7.48 -2.20 2.60
N LYS A 19 -7.33 -1.47 3.71
CA LYS A 19 -6.74 -2.03 4.93
C LYS A 19 -7.52 -3.25 5.41
N ARG A 20 -8.84 -3.18 5.36
CA ARG A 20 -9.69 -4.29 5.76
C ARG A 20 -9.47 -5.50 4.85
N MET A 21 -9.42 -5.27 3.53
CA MET A 21 -9.19 -6.34 2.57
C MET A 21 -7.84 -7.03 2.83
N LEU A 22 -6.80 -6.25 3.09
CA LEU A 22 -5.48 -6.81 3.36
C LEU A 22 -5.48 -7.63 4.65
N LYS A 23 -6.14 -7.13 5.68
CA LYS A 23 -6.23 -7.83 6.95
C LYS A 23 -6.96 -9.17 6.78
N GLU A 24 -8.08 -9.17 6.07
CA GLU A 24 -8.86 -10.38 5.83
C GLU A 24 -8.09 -11.38 4.98
N ALA A 25 -7.23 -10.90 4.11
CA ALA A 25 -6.40 -11.76 3.27
C ALA A 25 -5.15 -12.28 4.00
N GLY A 26 -4.93 -11.84 5.24
CA GLY A 26 -3.77 -12.26 6.01
C GLY A 26 -2.47 -11.63 5.56
N ILE A 27 -2.53 -10.52 4.85
CA ILE A 27 -1.34 -9.81 4.36
C ILE A 27 -0.88 -8.80 5.41
N LYS A 28 0.35 -8.95 5.85
CA LYS A 28 0.95 -7.99 6.77
C LYS A 28 1.45 -6.77 6.00
N TYR A 29 1.24 -5.60 6.56
CA TYR A 29 1.65 -4.36 5.91
C TYR A 29 1.98 -3.29 6.95
N GLU A 30 2.76 -2.29 6.53
CA GLU A 30 2.96 -1.07 7.29
C GLU A 30 2.09 0.02 6.67
N TYR A 31 1.30 0.68 7.49
CA TYR A 31 0.44 1.77 7.01
C TYR A 31 1.16 3.10 7.21
N ILE A 32 1.26 3.86 6.15
CA ILE A 32 1.94 5.16 6.18
C ILE A 32 0.93 6.25 5.87
N ASP A 33 0.68 7.09 6.86
CA ASP A 33 -0.20 8.24 6.72
C ASP A 33 0.60 9.34 6.03
N VAL A 34 0.22 9.67 4.79
CA VAL A 34 0.97 10.66 3.99
C VAL A 34 0.92 12.06 4.59
N GLU A 35 -0.09 12.34 5.40
CA GLU A 35 -0.18 13.66 6.06
C GLU A 35 0.85 13.78 7.18
N LYS A 36 1.18 12.66 7.82
CA LYS A 36 2.19 12.62 8.87
C LYS A 36 3.59 12.39 8.34
N ASN A 37 3.69 11.77 7.15
CA ASN A 37 4.97 11.41 6.55
C ASN A 37 5.05 11.86 5.10
N PRO A 38 4.93 13.18 4.82
CA PRO A 38 4.95 13.66 3.44
C PRO A 38 6.28 13.41 2.74
N LYS A 39 7.37 13.39 3.48
CA LYS A 39 8.69 13.14 2.91
C LYS A 39 8.76 11.73 2.32
N MET A 40 8.24 10.76 3.03
CA MET A 40 8.25 9.39 2.57
C MET A 40 7.34 9.20 1.35
N ALA A 41 6.18 9.87 1.34
CA ALA A 41 5.30 9.86 0.18
C ALA A 41 6.01 10.44 -1.05
N ASN A 42 6.80 11.50 -0.86
CA ASN A 42 7.58 12.08 -1.94
C ASN A 42 8.66 11.13 -2.44
N GLU A 43 9.35 10.45 -1.53
CA GLU A 43 10.41 9.52 -1.90
C GLU A 43 9.88 8.41 -2.82
N TYR A 44 8.67 7.94 -2.57
CA TYR A 44 8.08 6.86 -3.36
C TYR A 44 7.14 7.37 -4.45
N LEU A 45 7.11 8.70 -4.69
CA LEU A 45 6.32 9.33 -5.74
C LEU A 45 4.84 8.97 -5.64
N VAL A 46 4.32 8.99 -4.43
CA VAL A 46 2.91 8.66 -4.17
C VAL A 46 2.04 9.89 -4.48
N ASN A 47 1.17 9.75 -5.48
CA ASN A 47 0.26 10.82 -5.92
C ASN A 47 -1.20 10.49 -5.69
N SER A 48 -1.53 9.24 -5.47
CA SER A 48 -2.92 8.78 -5.30
C SER A 48 -3.00 7.84 -4.12
N LEU A 49 -4.18 7.73 -3.51
CA LEU A 49 -4.36 6.89 -2.33
C LEU A 49 -5.51 5.92 -2.55
N PRO A 50 -5.38 4.70 -2.05
CA PRO A 50 -4.18 4.14 -1.46
C PRO A 50 -3.17 3.76 -2.53
N THR A 51 -1.89 3.81 -2.19
CA THR A 51 -0.82 3.26 -3.01
C THR A 51 -0.15 2.17 -2.19
N THR A 52 -0.01 0.99 -2.79
CA THR A 52 0.63 -0.15 -2.13
C THR A 52 1.93 -0.48 -2.84
N ILE A 53 3.00 -0.57 -2.08
CA ILE A 53 4.33 -0.82 -2.61
C ILE A 53 4.91 -2.05 -1.93
N VAL A 54 5.42 -2.98 -2.72
CA VAL A 54 6.12 -4.14 -2.20
C VAL A 54 7.61 -3.89 -2.37
N LEU A 55 8.33 -3.99 -1.26
CA LEU A 55 9.78 -3.90 -1.26
C LEU A 55 10.37 -5.29 -1.09
N LYS A 56 11.36 -5.61 -1.92
CA LYS A 56 12.17 -6.82 -1.77
C LYS A 56 13.61 -6.38 -1.58
N ASN A 57 14.15 -6.67 -0.41
CA ASN A 57 15.53 -6.29 -0.07
C ASN A 57 15.77 -4.80 -0.27
N GLY A 58 14.77 -3.98 0.15
CA GLY A 58 14.86 -2.53 0.07
C GLY A 58 14.56 -1.91 -1.27
N ARG A 59 14.18 -2.71 -2.27
CA ARG A 59 13.88 -2.22 -3.62
C ARG A 59 12.41 -2.42 -3.96
N VAL A 60 11.85 -1.46 -4.67
CA VAL A 60 10.47 -1.56 -5.13
C VAL A 60 10.37 -2.66 -6.18
N SER A 61 9.58 -3.70 -5.88
CA SER A 61 9.35 -4.80 -6.80
C SER A 61 7.96 -4.79 -7.40
N PHE A 62 7.03 -4.05 -6.79
CA PHE A 62 5.65 -3.99 -7.25
C PHE A 62 4.98 -2.76 -6.67
N CYS A 63 4.08 -2.17 -7.44
CA CYS A 63 3.32 -1.01 -6.99
C CYS A 63 1.92 -1.09 -7.60
N VAL A 64 0.90 -0.85 -6.78
CA VAL A 64 -0.47 -0.80 -7.26
C VAL A 64 -1.19 0.38 -6.62
N ILE A 65 -1.97 1.10 -7.44
CA ILE A 65 -2.71 2.27 -7.01
C ILE A 65 -4.19 1.93 -6.96
N GLY A 66 -4.82 2.30 -5.84
CA GLY A 66 -6.24 2.07 -5.65
C GLY A 66 -6.54 0.76 -4.94
N ALA A 67 -7.84 0.44 -4.84
CA ALA A 67 -8.30 -0.70 -4.07
C ALA A 67 -9.39 -1.43 -4.84
N SER A 68 -9.25 -2.74 -4.99
CA SER A 68 -10.27 -3.59 -5.58
C SER A 68 -9.87 -5.05 -5.38
N LYS A 69 -10.80 -5.96 -5.63
CA LYS A 69 -10.50 -7.40 -5.55
C LYS A 69 -9.44 -7.80 -6.57
N LYS A 70 -9.50 -7.21 -7.76
CA LYS A 70 -8.52 -7.47 -8.81
C LYS A 70 -7.13 -7.05 -8.35
N LYS A 71 -7.03 -5.87 -7.75
CA LYS A 71 -5.75 -5.35 -7.27
C LYS A 71 -5.21 -6.16 -6.10
N LEU A 72 -6.09 -6.69 -5.26
CA LEU A 72 -5.67 -7.59 -4.20
C LEU A 72 -5.05 -8.86 -4.78
N THR A 73 -5.66 -9.41 -5.83
CA THR A 73 -5.12 -10.59 -6.50
C THR A 73 -3.73 -10.29 -7.08
N GLU A 74 -3.59 -9.14 -7.74
CA GLU A 74 -2.30 -8.73 -8.30
C GLU A 74 -1.23 -8.60 -7.21
N LEU A 75 -1.62 -8.02 -6.07
CA LEU A 75 -0.69 -7.89 -4.94
C LEU A 75 -0.27 -9.25 -4.42
N ARG A 76 -1.22 -10.17 -4.25
CA ARG A 76 -0.90 -11.52 -3.78
C ARG A 76 0.07 -12.22 -4.71
N GLU A 77 -0.11 -12.07 -6.01
CA GLU A 77 0.77 -12.68 -6.99
C GLU A 77 2.17 -12.08 -6.95
N ALA A 78 2.30 -10.85 -6.46
CA ALA A 78 3.58 -10.17 -6.34
C ALA A 78 4.32 -10.50 -5.05
N LEU A 79 3.67 -11.17 -4.09
CA LEU A 79 4.27 -11.48 -2.79
C LEU A 79 5.02 -12.82 -2.76
#